data_60ac1abd002201935fe9279f079a30e1
#
_entry.id   60ac1abd002201935fe9279f079a30e1
#
_cell.length_a   1.000
_cell.length_b   1.000
_cell.length_c   1.000
_cell.angle_alpha   90.00
_cell.angle_beta   90.00
_cell.angle_gamma   90.00
#
_symmetry.space_group_name_H-M   'P 1'
#
loop_
_entity.id
_entity.type
_entity.pdbx_description
1 polymer ?
#
loop_
_entity_poly.entity_id
_entity_poly.type
_entity_poly.pdbx_seq_one_letter_code
_entity_poly.pdbx_strand_id
1 'polypeptide(L)'
;MGACDRPDALAQRWYPWTVSYALLLLPEFSLILLGYLISRHTALNRSVWAQVDALVYYLLFPTLLFHSIIKSPLDLGDASRLLSGGLLVVTSGVALSYSLPYLPWLGRHVQRREHAAAAQVAFRFNSFIGLALAERLGGAAGLLSIAVLIGFCVPLANVAAVWPMARGSERGFARELLRNPLIIATTSGLAANLLGLALPQWLEPTVARIGAASLALGLMAAGAGMQLQSLQRAKALGIALLSIRHLLLPLIALALAFGLQLSAAHAAILLTFAAVPTAASGYVLAAKMGYDGGYVGALITSSTLLGMASLALSLGILLPVYLA
;
A
#
# COMPACT_ATOMS: atom_id res chain seq x y z
N MET A 1 -27.22 -27.17 -29.70
CA MET A 1 -26.29 -28.13 -29.07
C MET A 1 -25.19 -27.31 -28.43
N GLY A 2 -25.28 -27.17 -27.12
CA GLY A 2 -24.46 -26.26 -26.32
C GLY A 2 -23.05 -26.79 -26.14
N ALA A 3 -22.07 -25.92 -26.34
CA ALA A 3 -20.72 -26.12 -25.85
C ALA A 3 -20.74 -25.77 -24.35
N CYS A 4 -20.68 -26.82 -23.54
CA CYS A 4 -20.50 -26.75 -22.11
C CYS A 4 -19.11 -26.11 -21.84
N ASP A 5 -19.07 -24.87 -21.40
CA ASP A 5 -17.85 -24.23 -20.93
C ASP A 5 -17.32 -25.05 -19.76
N ARG A 6 -16.26 -25.82 -19.98
CA ARG A 6 -15.60 -26.60 -18.95
C ARG A 6 -14.89 -25.65 -17.98
N PRO A 7 -15.02 -25.87 -16.66
CA PRO A 7 -14.30 -25.09 -15.65
C PRO A 7 -12.78 -25.07 -15.88
N ASP A 8 -12.25 -26.10 -16.54
CA ASP A 8 -10.83 -26.29 -16.84
C ASP A 8 -10.26 -25.25 -17.82
N ALA A 9 -11.09 -24.67 -18.70
CA ALA A 9 -10.63 -23.65 -19.66
C ALA A 9 -10.31 -22.31 -19.00
N LEU A 10 -10.98 -21.97 -17.91
CA LEU A 10 -10.67 -20.81 -17.09
C LEU A 10 -9.43 -21.06 -16.24
N ALA A 11 -9.30 -22.25 -15.64
CA ALA A 11 -8.13 -22.63 -14.87
C ALA A 11 -6.84 -22.61 -15.71
N GLN A 12 -6.87 -23.10 -16.95
CA GLN A 12 -5.71 -23.09 -17.85
C GLN A 12 -5.31 -21.70 -18.35
N ARG A 13 -6.21 -20.73 -18.34
CA ARG A 13 -5.93 -19.34 -18.74
C ARG A 13 -5.18 -18.55 -17.64
N TRP A 14 -5.16 -19.07 -16.40
CA TRP A 14 -4.57 -18.43 -15.23
C TRP A 14 -3.16 -18.93 -14.89
N TYR A 15 -2.58 -19.90 -15.62
CA TYR A 15 -1.27 -20.47 -15.30
C TYR A 15 -0.29 -20.43 -16.49
N PRO A 16 0.67 -19.50 -16.45
CA PRO A 16 2.09 -19.79 -16.28
C PRO A 16 2.86 -18.62 -15.60
N TRP A 17 2.83 -18.46 -14.26
CA TRP A 17 3.10 -17.12 -13.70
C TRP A 17 4.19 -17.04 -12.61
N THR A 18 4.91 -18.08 -12.30
CA THR A 18 5.88 -18.06 -11.18
C THR A 18 7.10 -17.14 -11.39
N VAL A 19 7.42 -16.80 -12.63
CA VAL A 19 8.58 -15.93 -12.94
C VAL A 19 8.20 -14.46 -13.12
N SER A 20 6.94 -14.16 -13.45
CA SER A 20 6.53 -12.81 -13.86
C SER A 20 6.31 -11.82 -12.70
N TYR A 21 5.97 -12.29 -11.48
CA TYR A 21 5.69 -11.40 -10.35
C TYR A 21 6.94 -10.72 -9.80
N ALA A 22 8.08 -11.42 -9.79
CA ALA A 22 9.37 -10.84 -9.39
C ALA A 22 9.77 -9.68 -10.31
N LEU A 23 9.52 -9.82 -11.62
CA LEU A 23 9.82 -8.80 -12.62
C LEU A 23 8.93 -7.55 -12.48
N LEU A 24 7.72 -7.70 -11.93
CA LEU A 24 6.84 -6.56 -11.66
C LEU A 24 7.32 -5.68 -10.51
N LEU A 25 8.04 -6.25 -9.56
CA LEU A 25 8.58 -5.53 -8.39
C LEU A 25 9.96 -4.93 -8.66
N LEU A 26 10.62 -5.37 -9.74
CA LEU A 26 11.97 -4.94 -10.07
C LEU A 26 12.10 -3.42 -10.26
N PRO A 27 11.16 -2.71 -10.93
CA PRO A 27 11.27 -1.25 -11.08
C PRO A 27 11.26 -0.50 -9.75
N GLU A 28 10.35 -0.85 -8.82
CA GLU A 28 10.25 -0.20 -7.52
C GLU A 28 11.51 -0.44 -6.68
N PHE A 29 11.98 -1.68 -6.67
CA PHE A 29 13.21 -2.03 -5.95
C PHE A 29 14.43 -1.34 -6.56
N SER A 30 14.51 -1.25 -7.90
CA SER A 30 15.58 -0.56 -8.60
C SER A 30 15.62 0.93 -8.25
N LEU A 31 14.47 1.59 -8.14
CA LEU A 31 14.38 2.99 -7.72
C LEU A 31 14.82 3.20 -6.28
N ILE A 32 14.41 2.33 -5.36
CA ILE A 32 14.88 2.36 -3.96
C ILE A 32 16.39 2.17 -3.90
N LEU A 33 16.92 1.17 -4.59
CA LEU A 33 18.36 0.89 -4.64
C LEU A 33 19.12 2.06 -5.26
N LEU A 34 18.61 2.63 -6.35
CA LEU A 34 19.21 3.79 -7.02
C LEU A 34 19.28 5.00 -6.08
N GLY A 35 18.20 5.30 -5.36
CA GLY A 35 18.17 6.37 -4.37
C GLY A 35 19.20 6.15 -3.25
N TYR A 36 19.32 4.91 -2.74
CA TYR A 36 20.32 4.54 -1.75
C TYR A 36 21.75 4.76 -2.27
N LEU A 37 22.05 4.24 -3.48
CA LEU A 37 23.40 4.37 -4.09
C LEU A 37 23.74 5.83 -4.39
N ILE A 38 22.84 6.59 -4.98
CA ILE A 38 23.04 8.01 -5.28
C ILE A 38 23.32 8.80 -4.01
N SER A 39 22.55 8.60 -2.94
CA SER A 39 22.73 9.34 -1.70
C SER A 39 24.06 9.03 -0.99
N ARG A 40 24.62 7.83 -1.23
CA ARG A 40 25.87 7.37 -0.64
C ARG A 40 27.11 7.73 -1.44
N HIS A 41 27.00 7.78 -2.76
CA HIS A 41 28.15 7.83 -3.66
C HIS A 41 28.21 9.10 -4.51
N THR A 42 27.26 10.05 -4.37
CA THR A 42 27.25 11.29 -5.16
C THR A 42 27.04 12.53 -4.28
N ALA A 43 27.16 13.70 -4.91
CA ALA A 43 26.86 14.99 -4.26
C ALA A 43 25.37 15.14 -3.87
N LEU A 44 24.49 14.32 -4.41
CA LEU A 44 23.06 14.27 -4.03
C LEU A 44 22.90 13.57 -2.67
N ASN A 45 23.44 14.20 -1.65
CA ASN A 45 23.49 13.68 -0.29
C ASN A 45 22.14 13.83 0.44
N ARG A 46 22.10 13.47 1.70
CA ARG A 46 20.89 13.48 2.54
C ARG A 46 20.20 14.86 2.63
N SER A 47 20.93 15.97 2.51
CA SER A 47 20.35 17.32 2.56
C SER A 47 19.49 17.61 1.33
N VAL A 48 19.93 17.17 0.14
CA VAL A 48 19.15 17.27 -1.11
C VAL A 48 17.90 16.41 -1.02
N TRP A 49 18.03 15.18 -0.55
CA TRP A 49 16.87 14.27 -0.41
C TRP A 49 15.85 14.77 0.61
N ALA A 50 16.26 15.51 1.63
CA ALA A 50 15.32 16.15 2.56
C ALA A 50 14.43 17.21 1.87
N GLN A 51 14.93 17.91 0.86
CA GLN A 51 14.14 18.84 0.04
C GLN A 51 13.21 18.08 -0.93
N VAL A 52 13.71 16.99 -1.51
CA VAL A 52 12.88 16.10 -2.34
C VAL A 52 11.74 15.50 -1.52
N ASP A 53 11.99 15.05 -0.29
CA ASP A 53 10.96 14.58 0.64
C ASP A 53 9.88 15.64 0.89
N ALA A 54 10.28 16.91 1.06
CA ALA A 54 9.33 18.00 1.23
C ALA A 54 8.45 18.18 -0.02
N LEU A 55 9.05 18.19 -1.20
CA LEU A 55 8.32 18.31 -2.47
C LEU A 55 7.33 17.15 -2.65
N VAL A 56 7.80 15.92 -2.40
CA VAL A 56 6.97 14.72 -2.49
C VAL A 56 5.80 14.80 -1.50
N TYR A 57 6.05 15.15 -0.26
CA TYR A 57 5.03 15.17 0.79
C TYR A 57 3.98 16.27 0.61
N TYR A 58 4.39 17.49 0.26
CA TYR A 58 3.48 18.63 0.21
C TYR A 58 2.80 18.84 -1.14
N LEU A 59 3.37 18.35 -2.22
CA LEU A 59 2.85 18.58 -3.57
C LEU A 59 2.60 17.28 -4.34
N LEU A 60 3.64 16.49 -4.60
CA LEU A 60 3.54 15.40 -5.57
C LEU A 60 2.60 14.29 -5.10
N PHE A 61 2.75 13.89 -3.83
CA PHE A 61 1.96 12.81 -3.25
C PHE A 61 0.49 13.17 -3.03
N PRO A 62 0.15 14.35 -2.47
CA PRO A 62 -1.23 14.81 -2.40
C PRO A 62 -1.89 14.87 -3.78
N THR A 63 -1.18 15.38 -4.79
CA THR A 63 -1.67 15.42 -6.17
C THR A 63 -1.94 14.02 -6.73
N LEU A 64 -1.04 13.06 -6.48
CA LEU A 64 -1.24 11.67 -6.88
C LEU A 64 -2.48 11.07 -6.22
N LEU A 65 -2.62 11.22 -4.90
CA LEU A 65 -3.76 10.67 -4.15
C LEU A 65 -5.08 11.27 -4.62
N PHE A 66 -5.14 12.60 -4.76
CA PHE A 66 -6.32 13.28 -5.27
C PHE A 66 -6.70 12.78 -6.67
N HIS A 67 -5.73 12.75 -7.60
CA HIS A 67 -5.95 12.30 -8.97
C HIS A 67 -6.39 10.84 -9.06
N SER A 68 -5.76 9.94 -8.28
CA SER A 68 -6.13 8.53 -8.27
C SER A 68 -7.53 8.30 -7.72
N ILE A 69 -7.92 9.02 -6.67
CA ILE A 69 -9.21 8.84 -6.02
C ILE A 69 -10.34 9.44 -6.87
N ILE A 70 -10.17 10.66 -7.42
CA ILE A 70 -11.21 11.30 -8.23
C ILE A 70 -11.55 10.51 -9.50
N LYS A 71 -10.59 9.73 -10.02
CA LYS A 71 -10.77 8.88 -11.21
C LYS A 71 -11.23 7.46 -10.89
N SER A 72 -11.22 7.06 -9.62
CA SER A 72 -11.64 5.71 -9.23
C SER A 72 -13.13 5.54 -9.50
N PRO A 73 -13.54 4.51 -10.26
CA PRO A 73 -14.96 4.23 -10.45
C PRO A 73 -15.55 3.73 -9.11
N LEU A 74 -16.53 4.46 -8.60
CA LEU A 74 -17.20 4.15 -7.33
C LEU A 74 -18.58 3.52 -7.57
N ASP A 75 -18.72 2.68 -8.60
CA ASP A 75 -19.94 1.88 -8.76
C ASP A 75 -19.97 0.78 -7.70
N LEU A 76 -20.94 0.92 -6.78
CA LEU A 76 -21.06 0.06 -5.60
C LEU A 76 -21.91 -1.21 -5.83
N GLY A 77 -22.40 -1.46 -7.04
CA GLY A 77 -23.27 -2.60 -7.33
C GLY A 77 -22.62 -3.95 -7.00
N ASP A 78 -22.08 -4.64 -7.98
CA ASP A 78 -21.46 -5.97 -7.80
C ASP A 78 -20.15 -5.94 -6.99
N ALA A 79 -19.54 -4.75 -6.83
CA ALA A 79 -18.28 -4.58 -6.10
C ALA A 79 -18.46 -4.52 -4.57
N SER A 80 -19.68 -4.49 -4.03
CA SER A 80 -19.92 -4.27 -2.59
C SER A 80 -19.27 -5.32 -1.68
N ARG A 81 -19.32 -6.59 -2.07
CA ARG A 81 -18.69 -7.70 -1.32
C ARG A 81 -17.18 -7.61 -1.35
N LEU A 82 -16.60 -7.31 -2.53
CA LEU A 82 -15.16 -7.10 -2.67
C LEU A 82 -14.71 -5.90 -1.85
N LEU A 83 -15.44 -4.78 -1.90
CA LEU A 83 -15.14 -3.59 -1.10
C LEU A 83 -15.18 -3.89 0.39
N SER A 84 -16.22 -4.61 0.86
CA SER A 84 -16.30 -5.04 2.25
C SER A 84 -15.09 -5.89 2.65
N GLY A 85 -14.68 -6.82 1.78
CA GLY A 85 -13.48 -7.63 1.97
C GLY A 85 -12.21 -6.77 2.10
N GLY A 86 -12.01 -5.80 1.21
CA GLY A 86 -10.86 -4.88 1.26
C GLY A 86 -10.83 -4.01 2.51
N LEU A 87 -11.97 -3.44 2.90
CA LEU A 87 -12.08 -2.66 4.15
C LEU A 87 -11.79 -3.53 5.38
N LEU A 88 -12.28 -4.76 5.41
CA LEU A 88 -12.00 -5.72 6.50
C LEU A 88 -10.53 -6.12 6.53
N VAL A 89 -9.87 -6.33 5.40
CA VAL A 89 -8.41 -6.58 5.34
C VAL A 89 -7.63 -5.40 5.94
N VAL A 90 -7.93 -4.16 5.53
CA VAL A 90 -7.22 -2.98 6.05
C VAL A 90 -7.49 -2.77 7.53
N THR A 91 -8.75 -2.87 7.98
CA THR A 91 -9.10 -2.72 9.41
C THR A 91 -8.49 -3.81 10.27
N SER A 92 -8.40 -5.05 9.78
CA SER A 92 -7.69 -6.14 10.46
C SER A 92 -6.20 -5.82 10.60
N GLY A 93 -5.57 -5.31 9.54
CA GLY A 93 -4.17 -4.87 9.57
C GLY A 93 -3.92 -3.75 10.59
N VAL A 94 -4.83 -2.77 10.66
CA VAL A 94 -4.80 -1.70 11.66
C VAL A 94 -4.95 -2.28 13.07
N ALA A 95 -5.96 -3.11 13.30
CA ALA A 95 -6.22 -3.71 14.60
C ALA A 95 -5.04 -4.57 15.08
N LEU A 96 -4.52 -5.45 14.21
CA LEU A 96 -3.39 -6.30 14.53
C LEU A 96 -2.11 -5.49 14.81
N SER A 97 -1.81 -4.50 13.98
CA SER A 97 -0.61 -3.68 14.20
C SER A 97 -0.70 -2.85 15.47
N TYR A 98 -1.89 -2.29 15.75
CA TYR A 98 -2.10 -1.48 16.96
C TYR A 98 -2.15 -2.30 18.25
N SER A 99 -2.46 -3.59 18.17
CA SER A 99 -2.45 -4.49 19.33
C SER A 99 -1.04 -4.91 19.77
N LEU A 100 -0.02 -4.80 18.90
CA LEU A 100 1.34 -5.27 19.18
C LEU A 100 1.94 -4.76 20.50
N PRO A 101 1.83 -3.46 20.88
CA PRO A 101 2.36 -2.97 22.15
C PRO A 101 1.69 -3.54 23.39
N TYR A 102 0.51 -4.13 23.24
CA TYR A 102 -0.26 -4.70 24.35
C TYR A 102 -0.05 -6.22 24.51
N LEU A 103 0.69 -6.86 23.60
CA LEU A 103 1.03 -8.27 23.72
C LEU A 103 2.09 -8.48 24.82
N PRO A 104 1.87 -9.42 25.77
CA PRO A 104 2.69 -9.53 26.99
C PRO A 104 4.19 -9.74 26.74
N TRP A 105 4.54 -10.49 25.70
CA TRP A 105 5.93 -10.82 25.35
C TRP A 105 6.57 -9.83 24.39
N LEU A 106 5.78 -9.23 23.49
CA LEU A 106 6.29 -8.29 22.48
C LEU A 106 6.29 -6.85 23.01
N GLY A 107 5.25 -6.46 23.76
CA GLY A 107 5.08 -5.09 24.25
C GLY A 107 6.24 -4.56 25.07
N ARG A 108 6.98 -5.45 25.76
CA ARG A 108 8.21 -5.08 26.52
C ARG A 108 9.36 -4.63 25.62
N HIS A 109 9.37 -5.05 24.33
CA HIS A 109 10.40 -4.76 23.35
C HIS A 109 9.99 -3.72 22.33
N VAL A 110 8.74 -3.22 22.39
CA VAL A 110 8.18 -2.26 21.43
C VAL A 110 8.28 -0.85 22.02
N GLN A 111 9.13 -0.02 21.43
CA GLN A 111 9.17 1.39 21.73
C GLN A 111 7.95 2.08 21.08
N ARG A 112 7.12 2.74 21.89
CA ARG A 112 5.87 3.38 21.43
C ARG A 112 6.07 4.38 20.30
N ARG A 113 7.20 5.10 20.32
CA ARG A 113 7.53 6.08 19.28
C ARG A 113 7.85 5.40 17.95
N GLU A 114 8.66 4.36 17.95
CA GLU A 114 8.97 3.56 16.74
C GLU A 114 7.72 2.86 16.20
N HIS A 115 6.91 2.28 17.09
CA HIS A 115 5.65 1.65 16.74
C HIS A 115 4.68 2.63 16.08
N ALA A 116 4.52 3.85 16.60
CA ALA A 116 3.63 4.86 16.04
C ALA A 116 3.95 5.16 14.56
N ALA A 117 5.24 5.20 14.19
CA ALA A 117 5.66 5.41 12.81
C ALA A 117 5.59 4.15 11.95
N ALA A 118 5.96 2.99 12.52
CA ALA A 118 6.13 1.75 11.76
C ALA A 118 4.83 0.96 11.58
N ALA A 119 3.82 1.13 12.45
CA ALA A 119 2.56 0.38 12.40
C ALA A 119 1.90 0.40 11.01
N GLN A 120 2.02 1.51 10.29
CA GLN A 120 1.49 1.67 8.94
C GLN A 120 2.05 0.66 7.92
N VAL A 121 3.22 0.07 8.17
CA VAL A 121 3.83 -0.94 7.30
C VAL A 121 2.94 -2.18 7.19
N ALA A 122 2.20 -2.51 8.23
CA ALA A 122 1.34 -3.68 8.26
C ALA A 122 0.07 -3.53 7.40
N PHE A 123 -0.51 -2.34 7.26
CA PHE A 123 -1.81 -2.16 6.62
C PHE A 123 -1.83 -1.24 5.39
N ARG A 124 -0.81 -0.40 5.17
CA ARG A 124 -0.69 0.34 3.92
C ARG A 124 -0.20 -0.59 2.81
N PHE A 125 -0.60 -0.31 1.59
CA PHE A 125 -0.31 -1.13 0.42
C PHE A 125 0.18 -0.28 -0.75
N ASN A 126 0.98 -0.88 -1.63
CA ASN A 126 1.46 -0.24 -2.84
C ASN A 126 0.39 -0.34 -3.94
N SER A 127 -0.34 0.75 -4.12
CA SER A 127 -1.44 0.84 -5.10
C SER A 127 -1.00 0.58 -6.53
N PHE A 128 0.24 0.94 -6.90
CA PHE A 128 0.71 0.81 -8.28
C PHE A 128 1.03 -0.64 -8.65
N ILE A 129 1.64 -1.37 -7.71
CA ILE A 129 1.84 -2.81 -7.89
C ILE A 129 0.47 -3.49 -7.94
N GLY A 130 -0.46 -3.06 -7.08
CA GLY A 130 -1.84 -3.57 -7.10
C GLY A 130 -2.53 -3.36 -8.44
N LEU A 131 -2.47 -2.14 -9.00
CA LEU A 131 -3.06 -1.81 -10.31
C LEU A 131 -2.43 -2.64 -11.43
N ALA A 132 -1.10 -2.72 -11.50
CA ALA A 132 -0.39 -3.46 -12.53
C ALA A 132 -0.72 -4.96 -12.49
N LEU A 133 -0.79 -5.55 -11.29
CA LEU A 133 -1.16 -6.97 -11.13
C LEU A 133 -2.63 -7.22 -11.47
N ALA A 134 -3.53 -6.36 -11.02
CA ALA A 134 -4.95 -6.52 -11.29
C ALA A 134 -5.28 -6.40 -12.78
N GLU A 135 -4.61 -5.49 -13.50
CA GLU A 135 -4.71 -5.37 -14.94
C GLU A 135 -4.24 -6.65 -15.65
N ARG A 136 -3.13 -7.22 -15.21
CA ARG A 136 -2.63 -8.49 -15.76
C ARG A 136 -3.52 -9.69 -15.46
N LEU A 137 -4.12 -9.74 -14.27
CA LEU A 137 -4.97 -10.84 -13.83
C LEU A 137 -6.36 -10.80 -14.46
N GLY A 138 -6.97 -9.63 -14.58
CA GLY A 138 -8.35 -9.48 -14.98
C GLY A 138 -8.61 -8.43 -16.07
N GLY A 139 -7.56 -7.90 -16.71
CA GLY A 139 -7.70 -6.84 -17.70
C GLY A 139 -8.41 -5.60 -17.13
N ALA A 140 -9.26 -4.98 -17.94
CA ALA A 140 -10.01 -3.79 -17.52
C ALA A 140 -10.93 -4.04 -16.31
N ALA A 141 -11.53 -5.22 -16.19
CA ALA A 141 -12.38 -5.56 -15.03
C ALA A 141 -11.57 -5.72 -13.75
N GLY A 142 -10.38 -6.33 -13.81
CA GLY A 142 -9.46 -6.42 -12.69
C GLY A 142 -8.98 -5.04 -12.25
N LEU A 143 -8.60 -4.20 -13.21
CA LEU A 143 -8.18 -2.82 -12.97
C LEU A 143 -9.29 -2.01 -12.28
N LEU A 144 -10.53 -2.12 -12.74
CA LEU A 144 -11.70 -1.51 -12.13
C LEU A 144 -11.89 -1.96 -10.67
N SER A 145 -11.84 -3.26 -10.43
CA SER A 145 -12.04 -3.86 -9.12
C SER A 145 -11.00 -3.38 -8.10
N ILE A 146 -9.72 -3.36 -8.46
CA ILE A 146 -8.66 -2.88 -7.57
C ILE A 146 -8.73 -1.36 -7.37
N ALA A 147 -9.17 -0.60 -8.38
CA ALA A 147 -9.33 0.86 -8.29
C ALA A 147 -10.43 1.23 -7.28
N VAL A 148 -11.53 0.49 -7.23
CA VAL A 148 -12.56 0.63 -6.18
C VAL A 148 -11.96 0.39 -4.78
N LEU A 149 -11.19 -0.70 -4.60
CA LEU A 149 -10.51 -0.96 -3.33
C LEU A 149 -9.58 0.19 -2.94
N ILE A 150 -8.79 0.70 -3.88
CA ILE A 150 -7.87 1.83 -3.65
C ILE A 150 -8.66 3.07 -3.21
N GLY A 151 -9.74 3.40 -3.92
CA GLY A 151 -10.56 4.59 -3.65
C GLY A 151 -11.08 4.66 -2.21
N PHE A 152 -11.47 3.54 -1.64
CA PHE A 152 -11.99 3.49 -0.26
C PHE A 152 -10.93 3.13 0.79
N CYS A 153 -10.03 2.23 0.48
CA CYS A 153 -9.06 1.74 1.46
C CYS A 153 -7.89 2.72 1.69
N VAL A 154 -7.50 3.53 0.69
CA VAL A 154 -6.42 4.51 0.85
C VAL A 154 -6.76 5.61 1.87
N PRO A 155 -7.95 6.26 1.82
CA PRO A 155 -8.34 7.23 2.85
C PRO A 155 -8.30 6.62 4.26
N LEU A 156 -8.88 5.43 4.43
CA LEU A 156 -8.88 4.71 5.70
C LEU A 156 -7.45 4.43 6.20
N ALA A 157 -6.61 3.88 5.33
CA ALA A 157 -5.22 3.56 5.67
C ALA A 157 -4.39 4.82 5.98
N ASN A 158 -4.64 5.94 5.29
CA ASN A 158 -3.94 7.21 5.57
C ASN A 158 -4.35 7.80 6.93
N VAL A 159 -5.65 7.82 7.24
CA VAL A 159 -6.13 8.25 8.56
C VAL A 159 -5.50 7.39 9.66
N ALA A 160 -5.56 6.06 9.51
CA ALA A 160 -4.94 5.14 10.47
C ALA A 160 -3.42 5.34 10.58
N ALA A 161 -2.70 5.62 9.49
CA ALA A 161 -1.27 5.87 9.53
C ALA A 161 -0.91 7.14 10.30
N VAL A 162 -1.66 8.22 10.09
CA VAL A 162 -1.41 9.51 10.76
C VAL A 162 -1.80 9.49 12.23
N TRP A 163 -2.88 8.79 12.58
CA TRP A 163 -3.47 8.76 13.92
C TRP A 163 -2.47 8.54 15.08
N PRO A 164 -1.63 7.49 15.11
CA PRO A 164 -0.72 7.25 16.23
C PRO A 164 0.42 8.27 16.30
N MET A 165 0.86 8.79 15.15
CA MET A 165 1.92 9.80 15.10
C MET A 165 1.41 11.17 15.53
N ALA A 166 0.19 11.55 15.18
CA ALA A 166 -0.42 12.80 15.58
C ALA A 166 -0.75 12.87 17.07
N ARG A 167 -1.04 11.74 17.71
CA ARG A 167 -1.25 11.66 19.17
C ARG A 167 -0.01 12.01 20.00
N GLY A 168 1.19 11.80 19.46
CA GLY A 168 2.45 12.20 20.09
C GLY A 168 2.88 13.64 19.78
N SER A 169 2.07 14.40 19.02
CA SER A 169 2.38 15.76 18.62
C SER A 169 1.97 16.76 19.71
N GLU A 170 2.88 17.68 20.06
CA GLU A 170 2.61 18.80 20.98
C GLU A 170 1.57 19.78 20.44
N ARG A 171 1.30 19.76 19.14
CA ARG A 171 0.40 20.69 18.43
C ARG A 171 -1.08 20.32 18.54
N GLY A 172 -1.42 19.24 19.20
CA GLY A 172 -2.78 18.73 19.32
C GLY A 172 -3.22 17.89 18.12
N PHE A 173 -3.76 16.72 18.42
CA PHE A 173 -4.15 15.68 17.45
C PHE A 173 -5.04 16.18 16.30
N ALA A 174 -6.13 16.88 16.62
CA ALA A 174 -7.10 17.34 15.59
C ALA A 174 -6.46 18.31 14.61
N ARG A 175 -5.61 19.23 15.09
CA ARG A 175 -4.94 20.23 14.25
C ARG A 175 -3.94 19.57 13.30
N GLU A 176 -3.19 18.56 13.78
CA GLU A 176 -2.22 17.82 12.97
C GLU A 176 -2.93 17.03 11.87
N LEU A 177 -4.04 16.36 12.22
CA LEU A 177 -4.88 15.61 11.27
C LEU A 177 -5.44 16.50 10.16
N LEU A 178 -6.07 17.63 10.52
CA LEU A 178 -6.69 18.57 9.58
C LEU A 178 -5.68 19.32 8.69
N ARG A 179 -4.42 19.42 9.10
CA ARG A 179 -3.36 20.07 8.33
C ARG A 179 -2.50 19.08 7.53
N ASN A 180 -2.74 17.80 7.68
CA ASN A 180 -1.98 16.79 6.95
C ASN A 180 -2.37 16.81 5.45
N PRO A 181 -1.44 17.10 4.52
CA PRO A 181 -1.74 17.23 3.10
C PRO A 181 -2.26 15.92 2.48
N LEU A 182 -1.87 14.76 3.03
CA LEU A 182 -2.37 13.47 2.55
C LEU A 182 -3.84 13.27 2.94
N ILE A 183 -4.22 13.67 4.15
CA ILE A 183 -5.63 13.61 4.59
C ILE A 183 -6.47 14.57 3.77
N ILE A 184 -6.02 15.80 3.58
CA ILE A 184 -6.72 16.79 2.76
C ILE A 184 -6.94 16.29 1.34
N ALA A 185 -5.89 15.75 0.70
CA ALA A 185 -5.96 15.23 -0.66
C ALA A 185 -6.91 14.04 -0.79
N THR A 186 -6.85 13.09 0.16
CA THR A 186 -7.71 11.90 0.11
C THR A 186 -9.17 12.23 0.39
N THR A 187 -9.46 13.08 1.38
CA THR A 187 -10.83 13.47 1.70
C THR A 187 -11.44 14.36 0.61
N SER A 188 -10.67 15.33 0.06
CA SER A 188 -11.15 16.16 -1.05
C SER A 188 -11.33 15.36 -2.34
N GLY A 189 -10.42 14.42 -2.64
CA GLY A 189 -10.55 13.51 -3.77
C GLY A 189 -11.79 12.63 -3.66
N LEU A 190 -12.05 12.08 -2.47
CA LEU A 190 -13.23 11.27 -2.20
C LEU A 190 -14.53 12.11 -2.33
N ALA A 191 -14.55 13.31 -1.74
CA ALA A 191 -15.69 14.20 -1.85
C ALA A 191 -15.96 14.58 -3.33
N ALA A 192 -14.93 14.93 -4.09
CA ALA A 192 -15.05 15.26 -5.50
C ALA A 192 -15.60 14.08 -6.31
N ASN A 193 -15.10 12.87 -6.06
CA ASN A 193 -15.55 11.66 -6.72
C ASN A 193 -17.03 11.35 -6.43
N LEU A 194 -17.43 11.39 -5.15
CA LEU A 194 -18.83 11.16 -4.74
C LEU A 194 -19.81 12.19 -5.30
N LEU A 195 -19.32 13.43 -5.53
CA LEU A 195 -20.10 14.50 -6.18
C LEU A 195 -20.10 14.38 -7.71
N GLY A 196 -19.45 13.38 -8.29
CA GLY A 196 -19.34 13.18 -9.72
C GLY A 196 -18.49 14.26 -10.43
N LEU A 197 -17.62 14.96 -9.68
CA LEU A 197 -16.75 15.97 -10.26
C LEU A 197 -15.61 15.29 -11.02
N ALA A 198 -15.28 15.84 -12.20
CA ALA A 198 -14.13 15.39 -12.98
C ALA A 198 -13.14 16.56 -13.19
N LEU A 199 -11.87 16.22 -13.33
CA LEU A 199 -10.87 17.22 -13.72
C LEU A 199 -11.14 17.69 -15.15
N PRO A 200 -11.02 19.00 -15.43
CA PRO A 200 -11.07 19.51 -16.80
C PRO A 200 -10.00 18.82 -17.67
N GLN A 201 -10.36 18.49 -18.91
CA GLN A 201 -9.47 17.77 -19.84
C GLN A 201 -8.11 18.45 -20.07
N TRP A 202 -8.07 19.79 -20.01
CA TRP A 202 -6.83 20.57 -20.15
C TRP A 202 -5.93 20.49 -18.92
N LEU A 203 -6.49 20.27 -17.72
CA LEU A 203 -5.76 20.24 -16.45
C LEU A 203 -5.30 18.80 -16.09
N GLU A 204 -6.07 17.81 -16.47
CA GLU A 204 -5.81 16.41 -16.12
C GLU A 204 -4.40 15.93 -16.47
N PRO A 205 -3.83 16.17 -17.69
CA PRO A 205 -2.49 15.70 -18.00
C PRO A 205 -1.41 16.30 -17.11
N THR A 206 -1.59 17.56 -16.67
CA THR A 206 -0.66 18.22 -15.76
C THR A 206 -0.70 17.60 -14.37
N VAL A 207 -1.89 17.39 -13.83
CA VAL A 207 -2.10 16.75 -12.52
C VAL A 207 -1.56 15.31 -12.53
N ALA A 208 -1.83 14.56 -13.61
CA ALA A 208 -1.33 13.20 -13.78
C ALA A 208 0.21 13.14 -13.79
N ARG A 209 0.88 14.05 -14.52
CA ARG A 209 2.35 14.10 -14.58
C ARG A 209 2.97 14.48 -13.23
N ILE A 210 2.40 15.47 -12.53
CA ILE A 210 2.84 15.84 -11.18
C ILE A 210 2.69 14.63 -10.24
N GLY A 211 1.55 13.97 -10.27
CA GLY A 211 1.30 12.78 -9.47
C GLY A 211 2.25 11.63 -9.79
N ALA A 212 2.49 11.34 -11.07
CA ALA A 212 3.40 10.26 -11.50
C ALA A 212 4.83 10.47 -11.02
N ALA A 213 5.32 11.72 -10.99
CA ALA A 213 6.66 12.03 -10.48
C ALA A 213 6.83 11.66 -9.00
N SER A 214 5.75 11.61 -8.22
CA SER A 214 5.79 11.29 -6.80
C SER A 214 6.32 9.90 -6.49
N LEU A 215 6.05 8.94 -7.37
CA LEU A 215 6.45 7.57 -7.17
C LEU A 215 7.96 7.37 -7.30
N ALA A 216 8.51 7.79 -8.43
CA ALA A 216 9.93 7.63 -8.67
C ALA A 216 10.74 8.40 -7.60
N LEU A 217 10.38 9.67 -7.34
CA LEU A 217 11.07 10.48 -6.34
C LEU A 217 10.83 9.98 -4.92
N GLY A 218 9.62 9.53 -4.58
CA GLY A 218 9.32 8.98 -3.25
C GLY A 218 10.04 7.66 -2.98
N LEU A 219 10.14 6.76 -3.98
CA LEU A 219 10.90 5.52 -3.86
C LEU A 219 12.40 5.78 -3.73
N MET A 220 12.95 6.69 -4.55
CA MET A 220 14.36 7.07 -4.45
C MET A 220 14.66 7.77 -3.12
N ALA A 221 13.78 8.65 -2.64
CA ALA A 221 13.92 9.30 -1.35
C ALA A 221 13.86 8.29 -0.19
N ALA A 222 12.96 7.30 -0.26
CA ALA A 222 12.93 6.19 0.68
C ALA A 222 14.25 5.42 0.70
N GLY A 223 14.83 5.14 -0.48
CA GLY A 223 16.15 4.53 -0.61
C GLY A 223 17.27 5.38 -0.01
N ALA A 224 17.29 6.68 -0.34
CA ALA A 224 18.26 7.64 0.18
C ALA A 224 18.20 7.79 1.72
N GLY A 225 16.99 7.65 2.28
CA GLY A 225 16.76 7.67 3.73
C GLY A 225 17.09 6.36 4.44
N MET A 226 17.34 5.25 3.71
CA MET A 226 17.58 3.94 4.32
C MET A 226 18.78 3.93 5.27
N GLN A 227 18.54 3.42 6.47
CA GLN A 227 19.55 3.09 7.46
C GLN A 227 19.42 1.61 7.81
N LEU A 228 20.10 0.74 7.06
CA LEU A 228 20.01 -0.71 7.27
C LEU A 228 20.35 -1.14 8.70
N GLN A 229 21.19 -0.36 9.39
CA GLN A 229 21.53 -0.59 10.81
C GLN A 229 20.31 -0.43 11.74
N SER A 230 19.31 0.38 11.35
CA SER A 230 18.10 0.61 12.16
C SER A 230 17.24 -0.67 12.26
N LEU A 231 17.32 -1.59 11.32
CA LEU A 231 16.67 -2.90 11.39
C LEU A 231 17.15 -3.74 12.60
N GLN A 232 18.39 -3.51 13.07
CA GLN A 232 18.92 -4.25 14.20
C GLN A 232 18.31 -3.81 15.55
N ARG A 233 17.80 -2.59 15.64
CA ARG A 233 17.29 -2.01 16.90
C ARG A 233 15.89 -2.51 17.25
N ALA A 234 15.01 -2.74 16.28
CA ALA A 234 13.61 -3.12 16.51
C ALA A 234 13.20 -4.35 15.72
N LYS A 235 14.06 -5.39 15.73
CA LYS A 235 13.84 -6.64 14.97
C LYS A 235 12.48 -7.27 15.27
N ALA A 236 12.11 -7.37 16.54
CA ALA A 236 10.86 -8.01 16.93
C ALA A 236 9.63 -7.26 16.39
N LEU A 237 9.62 -5.91 16.46
CA LEU A 237 8.55 -5.10 15.89
C LEU A 237 8.49 -5.23 14.36
N GLY A 238 9.65 -5.14 13.70
CA GLY A 238 9.74 -5.27 12.24
C GLY A 238 9.24 -6.64 11.75
N ILE A 239 9.66 -7.72 12.38
CA ILE A 239 9.22 -9.07 12.07
C ILE A 239 7.70 -9.18 12.27
N ALA A 240 7.16 -8.69 13.39
CA ALA A 240 5.74 -8.75 13.66
C ALA A 240 4.91 -7.98 12.60
N LEU A 241 5.32 -6.76 12.25
CA LEU A 241 4.61 -5.95 11.24
C LEU A 241 4.68 -6.57 9.85
N LEU A 242 5.84 -7.09 9.45
CA LEU A 242 6.02 -7.78 8.17
C LEU A 242 5.27 -9.12 8.13
N SER A 243 5.19 -9.84 9.26
CA SER A 243 4.37 -11.06 9.35
C SER A 243 2.87 -10.75 9.23
N ILE A 244 2.40 -9.67 9.85
CA ILE A 244 1.03 -9.21 9.64
C ILE A 244 0.80 -8.95 8.15
N ARG A 245 1.66 -8.15 7.51
CA ARG A 245 1.50 -7.73 6.12
C ARG A 245 1.55 -8.88 5.14
N HIS A 246 2.54 -9.79 5.26
CA HIS A 246 2.86 -10.76 4.23
C HIS A 246 2.35 -12.18 4.50
N LEU A 247 1.86 -12.44 5.71
CA LEU A 247 1.31 -13.75 6.07
C LEU A 247 -0.13 -13.63 6.58
N LEU A 248 -0.37 -12.82 7.62
CA LEU A 248 -1.70 -12.79 8.25
C LEU A 248 -2.75 -12.13 7.36
N LEU A 249 -2.44 -10.99 6.69
CA LEU A 249 -3.42 -10.34 5.81
C LEU A 249 -3.80 -11.18 4.59
N PRO A 250 -2.90 -11.87 3.88
CA PRO A 250 -3.29 -12.83 2.85
C PRO A 250 -4.19 -13.96 3.36
N LEU A 251 -3.90 -14.51 4.55
CA LEU A 251 -4.75 -15.54 5.17
C LEU A 251 -6.14 -15.00 5.57
N ILE A 252 -6.19 -13.79 6.11
CA ILE A 252 -7.46 -13.10 6.41
C ILE A 252 -8.23 -12.85 5.11
N ALA A 253 -7.56 -12.42 4.03
CA ALA A 253 -8.19 -12.22 2.74
C ALA A 253 -8.77 -13.52 2.16
N LEU A 254 -8.08 -14.65 2.33
CA LEU A 254 -8.61 -15.96 1.96
C LEU A 254 -9.87 -16.30 2.76
N ALA A 255 -9.82 -16.14 4.09
CA ALA A 255 -10.99 -16.39 4.95
C ALA A 255 -12.18 -15.50 4.59
N LEU A 256 -11.91 -14.21 4.27
CA LEU A 256 -12.94 -13.27 3.82
C LEU A 256 -13.48 -13.63 2.44
N ALA A 257 -12.64 -14.13 1.52
CA ALA A 257 -13.10 -14.58 0.21
C ALA A 257 -14.12 -15.71 0.35
N PHE A 258 -13.87 -16.70 1.23
CA PHE A 258 -14.82 -17.75 1.55
C PHE A 258 -16.08 -17.21 2.26
N GLY A 259 -15.90 -16.40 3.31
CA GLY A 259 -17.02 -15.87 4.11
C GLY A 259 -17.97 -14.96 3.32
N LEU A 260 -17.43 -14.17 2.40
CA LEU A 260 -18.19 -13.26 1.53
C LEU A 260 -18.62 -13.91 0.22
N GLN A 261 -18.25 -15.17 -0.02
CA GLN A 261 -18.56 -15.92 -1.24
C GLN A 261 -18.20 -15.11 -2.51
N LEU A 262 -16.97 -14.63 -2.58
CA LEU A 262 -16.50 -13.82 -3.70
C LEU A 262 -16.46 -14.66 -4.98
N SER A 263 -16.64 -14.03 -6.14
CA SER A 263 -16.32 -14.69 -7.40
C SER A 263 -14.81 -14.99 -7.49
N ALA A 264 -14.42 -15.95 -8.30
CA ALA A 264 -12.99 -16.29 -8.52
C ALA A 264 -12.15 -15.05 -8.89
N ALA A 265 -12.69 -14.18 -9.74
CA ALA A 265 -12.04 -12.93 -10.13
C ALA A 265 -11.87 -11.98 -8.94
N HIS A 266 -12.91 -11.76 -8.13
CA HIS A 266 -12.85 -10.90 -6.96
C HIS A 266 -11.95 -11.47 -5.85
N ALA A 267 -11.93 -12.79 -5.66
CA ALA A 267 -11.02 -13.45 -4.74
C ALA A 267 -9.55 -13.25 -5.16
N ALA A 268 -9.22 -13.39 -6.45
CA ALA A 268 -7.89 -13.12 -6.98
C ALA A 268 -7.47 -11.66 -6.73
N ILE A 269 -8.37 -10.70 -6.93
CA ILE A 269 -8.11 -9.28 -6.67
C ILE A 269 -7.92 -9.02 -5.18
N LEU A 270 -8.76 -9.58 -4.30
CA LEU A 270 -8.64 -9.39 -2.85
C LEU A 270 -7.34 -10.00 -2.30
N LEU A 271 -6.97 -11.21 -2.76
CA LEU A 271 -5.71 -11.84 -2.38
C LEU A 271 -4.50 -11.05 -2.88
N THR A 272 -4.55 -10.54 -4.12
CA THR A 272 -3.54 -9.63 -4.65
C THR A 272 -3.42 -8.39 -3.78
N PHE A 273 -4.53 -7.72 -3.48
CA PHE A 273 -4.58 -6.54 -2.63
C PHE A 273 -3.97 -6.76 -1.24
N ALA A 274 -4.25 -7.92 -0.63
CA ALA A 274 -3.69 -8.29 0.67
C ALA A 274 -2.21 -8.65 0.62
N ALA A 275 -1.68 -9.11 -0.52
CA ALA A 275 -0.31 -9.61 -0.67
C ALA A 275 0.70 -8.59 -1.20
N VAL A 276 0.25 -7.51 -1.88
CA VAL A 276 1.18 -6.49 -2.39
C VAL A 276 2.01 -5.86 -1.26
N PRO A 277 3.25 -5.43 -1.52
CA PRO A 277 4.09 -4.76 -0.51
C PRO A 277 3.43 -3.53 0.08
N THR A 278 3.99 -3.06 1.19
CA THR A 278 3.55 -1.80 1.81
C THR A 278 3.82 -0.58 0.93
N ALA A 279 3.10 0.51 1.15
CA ALA A 279 3.25 1.74 0.40
C ALA A 279 4.58 2.46 0.71
N ALA A 280 5.30 2.86 -0.34
CA ALA A 280 6.54 3.63 -0.21
C ALA A 280 6.36 4.97 0.53
N SER A 281 5.16 5.57 0.44
CA SER A 281 4.81 6.81 1.13
C SER A 281 4.92 6.77 2.65
N GLY A 282 5.02 5.59 3.27
CA GLY A 282 5.20 5.43 4.70
C GLY A 282 6.47 6.11 5.23
N TYR A 283 7.56 6.02 4.49
CA TYR A 283 8.82 6.69 4.81
C TYR A 283 8.65 8.22 4.87
N VAL A 284 8.06 8.80 3.81
CA VAL A 284 7.87 10.24 3.70
C VAL A 284 7.00 10.76 4.84
N LEU A 285 5.90 10.06 5.12
CA LEU A 285 4.98 10.40 6.21
C LEU A 285 5.69 10.39 7.56
N ALA A 286 6.41 9.31 7.90
CA ALA A 286 7.14 9.20 9.16
C ALA A 286 8.19 10.31 9.31
N ALA A 287 9.01 10.55 8.29
CA ALA A 287 10.05 11.57 8.29
C ALA A 287 9.47 12.98 8.50
N LYS A 288 8.38 13.32 7.82
CA LYS A 288 7.74 14.65 7.91
C LYS A 288 7.01 14.88 9.23
N MET A 289 6.55 13.82 9.88
CA MET A 289 5.97 13.90 11.22
C MET A 289 7.03 13.83 12.35
N GLY A 290 8.33 13.86 12.01
CA GLY A 290 9.43 13.91 12.98
C GLY A 290 9.77 12.56 13.61
N TYR A 291 9.42 11.47 12.96
CA TYR A 291 9.72 10.10 13.36
C TYR A 291 10.90 9.51 12.57
N ASP A 292 11.35 8.31 12.95
CA ASP A 292 12.46 7.63 12.26
C ASP A 292 12.01 7.09 10.88
N GLY A 293 12.11 7.95 9.86
CA GLY A 293 11.86 7.56 8.47
C GLY A 293 12.83 6.52 7.96
N GLY A 294 14.08 6.48 8.47
CA GLY A 294 15.07 5.48 8.06
C GLY A 294 14.65 4.07 8.43
N TYR A 295 14.13 3.88 9.64
CA TYR A 295 13.60 2.59 10.07
C TYR A 295 12.40 2.17 9.25
N VAL A 296 11.43 3.07 9.03
CA VAL A 296 10.27 2.79 8.18
C VAL A 296 10.69 2.47 6.74
N GLY A 297 11.67 3.21 6.19
CA GLY A 297 12.22 2.95 4.86
C GLY A 297 12.87 1.56 4.73
N ALA A 298 13.59 1.12 5.77
CA ALA A 298 14.14 -0.22 5.81
C ALA A 298 13.05 -1.31 5.82
N LEU A 299 11.98 -1.11 6.59
CA LEU A 299 10.82 -2.02 6.59
C LEU A 299 10.10 -2.04 5.24
N ILE A 300 9.97 -0.90 4.55
CA ILE A 300 9.39 -0.82 3.21
C ILE A 300 10.22 -1.66 2.23
N THR A 301 11.55 -1.55 2.28
CA THR A 301 12.45 -2.37 1.44
C THR A 301 12.27 -3.86 1.71
N SER A 302 12.26 -4.24 2.99
CA SER A 302 12.02 -5.63 3.38
C SER A 302 10.64 -6.11 2.91
N SER A 303 9.62 -5.26 3.04
CA SER A 303 8.27 -5.57 2.55
C SER A 303 8.23 -5.74 1.03
N THR A 304 8.99 -4.94 0.27
CA THR A 304 9.07 -5.08 -1.20
C THR A 304 9.67 -6.43 -1.60
N LEU A 305 10.73 -6.87 -0.92
CA LEU A 305 11.33 -8.19 -1.14
C LEU A 305 10.39 -9.33 -0.74
N LEU A 306 9.80 -9.25 0.46
CA LEU A 306 8.85 -10.25 0.95
C LEU A 306 7.56 -10.29 0.13
N GLY A 307 7.19 -9.18 -0.50
CA GLY A 307 6.03 -9.08 -1.38
C GLY A 307 6.08 -10.08 -2.54
N MET A 308 7.26 -10.38 -3.07
CA MET A 308 7.41 -11.41 -4.10
C MET A 308 6.95 -12.78 -3.59
N ALA A 309 7.40 -13.17 -2.38
CA ALA A 309 7.01 -14.42 -1.76
C ALA A 309 5.52 -14.42 -1.35
N SER A 310 5.02 -13.30 -0.81
CA SER A 310 3.63 -13.13 -0.42
C SER A 310 2.67 -13.23 -1.62
N LEU A 311 3.03 -12.63 -2.75
CA LEU A 311 2.25 -12.72 -3.99
C LEU A 311 2.29 -14.14 -4.56
N ALA A 312 3.46 -14.80 -4.54
CA ALA A 312 3.58 -16.19 -4.96
C ALA A 312 2.74 -17.13 -4.08
N LEU A 313 2.76 -16.93 -2.75
CA LEU A 313 1.90 -17.65 -1.80
C LEU A 313 0.41 -17.40 -2.13
N SER A 314 0.02 -16.15 -2.26
CA SER A 314 -1.39 -15.76 -2.42
C SER A 314 -1.99 -16.24 -3.74
N LEU A 315 -1.28 -16.06 -4.84
CA LEU A 315 -1.78 -16.42 -6.17
C LEU A 315 -1.45 -17.87 -6.56
N GLY A 316 -0.34 -18.42 -6.05
CA GLY A 316 0.10 -19.78 -6.37
C GLY A 316 -0.40 -20.87 -5.42
N ILE A 317 -0.80 -20.51 -4.20
CA ILE A 317 -1.27 -21.49 -3.20
C ILE A 317 -2.67 -21.12 -2.70
N LEU A 318 -2.86 -19.89 -2.16
CA LEU A 318 -4.13 -19.54 -1.52
C LEU A 318 -5.28 -19.41 -2.51
N LEU A 319 -5.04 -18.84 -3.69
CA LEU A 319 -6.08 -18.76 -4.73
C LEU A 319 -6.50 -20.14 -5.25
N PRO A 320 -5.61 -21.07 -5.61
CA PRO A 320 -6.00 -22.45 -5.93
C PRO A 320 -6.79 -23.16 -4.83
N VAL A 321 -6.42 -22.96 -3.55
CA VAL A 321 -7.20 -23.50 -2.40
C VAL A 321 -8.61 -22.93 -2.36
N TYR A 322 -8.79 -21.66 -2.74
CA TYR A 322 -10.11 -21.06 -2.84
C TYR A 322 -10.94 -21.62 -3.99
N LEU A 323 -10.29 -21.96 -5.10
CA LEU A 323 -10.96 -22.44 -6.32
C LEU A 323 -11.27 -23.93 -6.31
N ALA A 324 -10.65 -24.70 -5.42
CA ALA A 324 -10.88 -26.15 -5.23
C ALA A 324 -12.20 -26.42 -4.53
#